data_dd32043dc759509e4abdf02d9cf8894b
#
_entry.id   dd32043dc759509e4abdf02d9cf8894b
#
_cell.length_a   1.000
_cell.length_b   1.000
_cell.length_c   1.000
_cell.angle_alpha   90.00
_cell.angle_beta   90.00
_cell.angle_gamma   90.00
#
_symmetry.space_group_name_H-M   'P 1'
#
loop_
_entity.id
_entity.type
_entity.pdbx_description
1 polymer ?
#
loop_
_entity_poly.entity_id
_entity_poly.type
_entity_poly.pdbx_seq_one_letter_code
_entity_poly.pdbx_strand_id
1 'polypeptide(L)'
;LPQELASKGGSVKIKIEFSFIAPLEGSDRMGVLETKNGKIFTIAQWYPRMCVYDDVRGWNTAPYLGASEFYLEYGNFDVKITVPANHYVVGSGELLNGAEVLPAEQFKRYKEAAQSDKTVIIRSAQEVAATANANATAEKTWHYQIKNARDFSWASSPAFILDGAKINLPSGKKSLALSAYPVESDGQGAYGRSTEYVKASIEHYSKQWFEYPYPAATNVAGNEGGMEYPGIVFCGWKSKGQDLWGVTDHEFGHIWFPMIVGSNERLFAWMDEGFNTFINSLSTASFNNGEYKEQPTDLHHEAEPFTRPDLETIMSSPDNMKEANIGMLCYFKPSAGLVILREQVLGKERFDIAFRTYIQRWAYKHPTPDDFFRSMENVAGEDLSWFWRSWYVNNWRFDQGINSIKYIKNDPAKGVIINIENFDKMPMPIVVDVKTKSGKVTRVNLPVEIWQRNKSWSFKHNSTEEIESITLDPDHVFPDHNESNNVWTAGKGTVEKAIIIDGYLGNYVTSKSPLTINLVDKNSVLTAELPNYPSFALDPVANEKDTFESSRAGLRFKFNEAKTGFDMTILGNGQVMQFTKK
;
A
#
# COMPACT_ATOMS: atom_id res chain seq x y z
N LEU A 1 -41.30 -0.89 -1.56
CA LEU A 1 -42.03 0.18 -0.84
C LEU A 1 -43.46 0.26 -1.37
N PRO A 2 -44.46 0.55 -0.54
CA PRO A 2 -45.86 0.68 -0.99
C PRO A 2 -46.11 1.94 -1.85
N GLN A 3 -45.18 2.90 -1.83
CA GLN A 3 -45.23 4.12 -2.62
C GLN A 3 -43.84 4.47 -3.14
N GLU A 4 -43.79 5.09 -4.31
CA GLU A 4 -42.55 5.63 -4.85
C GLU A 4 -42.06 6.82 -4.00
N LEU A 5 -40.75 6.88 -3.78
CA LEU A 5 -40.10 8.02 -3.14
C LEU A 5 -39.80 9.10 -4.19
N ALA A 6 -40.06 10.36 -3.85
CA ALA A 6 -39.66 11.46 -4.70
C ALA A 6 -38.15 11.48 -4.91
N SER A 7 -37.70 11.70 -6.15
CA SER A 7 -36.29 11.66 -6.54
C SER A 7 -35.40 12.73 -5.89
N LYS A 8 -35.99 13.76 -5.30
CA LYS A 8 -35.25 14.82 -4.58
C LYS A 8 -35.92 15.10 -3.24
N GLY A 9 -35.22 14.74 -2.16
CA GLY A 9 -35.68 14.99 -0.79
C GLY A 9 -36.80 14.08 -0.29
N GLY A 10 -37.18 13.03 -1.02
CA GLY A 10 -38.12 12.02 -0.56
C GLY A 10 -37.55 11.29 0.66
N SER A 11 -38.37 11.01 1.66
CA SER A 11 -37.98 10.26 2.86
C SER A 11 -38.99 9.19 3.21
N VAL A 12 -38.50 8.11 3.81
CA VAL A 12 -39.32 7.03 4.35
C VAL A 12 -38.85 6.71 5.77
N LYS A 13 -39.81 6.38 6.66
CA LYS A 13 -39.51 5.86 7.98
C LYS A 13 -39.80 4.37 7.99
N ILE A 14 -38.83 3.59 8.41
CA ILE A 14 -38.96 2.13 8.58
C ILE A 14 -38.79 1.84 10.07
N LYS A 15 -39.75 1.11 10.66
CA LYS A 15 -39.63 0.60 12.03
C LYS A 15 -39.38 -0.92 11.92
N ILE A 16 -38.34 -1.38 12.60
CA ILE A 16 -37.98 -2.79 12.68
C ILE A 16 -37.90 -3.17 14.16
N GLU A 17 -38.59 -4.24 14.54
CA GLU A 17 -38.46 -4.85 15.86
C GLU A 17 -37.77 -6.21 15.66
N PHE A 18 -36.73 -6.48 16.43
CA PHE A 18 -35.95 -7.71 16.32
C PHE A 18 -35.36 -8.08 17.67
N SER A 19 -34.96 -9.34 17.79
CA SER A 19 -34.21 -9.87 18.93
C SER A 19 -33.19 -10.87 18.45
N PHE A 20 -32.11 -11.01 19.21
CA PHE A 20 -31.07 -12.02 18.96
C PHE A 20 -30.42 -12.42 20.28
N ILE A 21 -29.72 -13.55 20.27
CA ILE A 21 -28.89 -14.01 21.38
C ILE A 21 -27.44 -13.66 21.06
N ALA A 22 -26.77 -12.92 21.95
CA ALA A 22 -25.34 -12.68 21.82
C ALA A 22 -24.57 -14.00 21.89
N PRO A 23 -23.75 -14.35 20.89
CA PRO A 23 -23.02 -15.61 20.87
C PRO A 23 -21.96 -15.65 21.97
N LEU A 24 -21.77 -16.83 22.57
CA LEU A 24 -20.75 -17.02 23.60
C LEU A 24 -19.35 -17.05 23.00
N GLU A 25 -19.17 -17.74 21.87
CA GLU A 25 -17.91 -17.85 21.13
C GLU A 25 -18.19 -18.06 19.63
N GLY A 26 -17.14 -17.90 18.82
CA GLY A 26 -17.20 -18.25 17.38
C GLY A 26 -17.86 -17.22 16.47
N SER A 27 -18.01 -16.01 16.93
CA SER A 27 -18.40 -14.85 16.11
C SER A 27 -17.27 -13.83 16.11
N ASP A 28 -16.70 -13.53 14.97
CA ASP A 28 -15.57 -12.60 14.84
C ASP A 28 -15.97 -11.15 15.15
N ARG A 29 -17.27 -10.85 15.17
CA ARG A 29 -17.81 -9.49 15.20
C ARG A 29 -18.49 -9.12 16.51
N MET A 30 -18.94 -10.08 17.27
CA MET A 30 -19.55 -9.88 18.59
C MET A 30 -19.36 -11.12 19.46
N GLY A 31 -19.43 -10.93 20.77
CA GLY A 31 -19.27 -12.06 21.68
C GLY A 31 -19.52 -11.75 23.13
N VAL A 32 -19.34 -12.76 23.96
CA VAL A 32 -19.43 -12.68 25.41
C VAL A 32 -18.14 -13.24 26.02
N LEU A 33 -17.38 -12.40 26.69
CA LEU A 33 -16.18 -12.78 27.44
C LEU A 33 -16.53 -12.98 28.91
N GLU A 34 -16.25 -14.15 29.45
CA GLU A 34 -16.36 -14.43 30.88
C GLU A 34 -15.13 -13.85 31.61
N THR A 35 -15.35 -13.06 32.65
CA THR A 35 -14.30 -12.49 33.50
C THR A 35 -14.60 -12.71 34.98
N LYS A 36 -13.61 -12.47 35.84
CA LYS A 36 -13.74 -12.59 37.30
C LYS A 36 -14.88 -11.74 37.86
N ASN A 37 -15.12 -10.56 37.29
CA ASN A 37 -16.07 -9.57 37.79
C ASN A 37 -17.36 -9.47 36.95
N GLY A 38 -17.64 -10.49 36.12
CA GLY A 38 -18.84 -10.57 35.28
C GLY A 38 -18.52 -10.65 33.78
N LYS A 39 -19.55 -10.71 32.98
CA LYS A 39 -19.43 -10.86 31.52
C LYS A 39 -19.18 -9.53 30.84
N ILE A 40 -18.34 -9.54 29.82
CA ILE A 40 -18.25 -8.46 28.85
C ILE A 40 -19.02 -8.87 27.61
N PHE A 41 -19.92 -8.03 27.18
CA PHE A 41 -20.68 -8.15 25.93
C PHE A 41 -20.10 -7.14 24.94
N THR A 42 -19.56 -7.63 23.83
CA THR A 42 -19.17 -6.82 22.68
C THR A 42 -20.23 -6.99 21.61
N ILE A 43 -20.85 -5.90 21.16
CA ILE A 43 -22.05 -5.93 20.31
C ILE A 43 -21.79 -5.10 19.06
N ALA A 44 -21.68 -5.77 17.93
CA ALA A 44 -21.50 -5.18 16.61
C ALA A 44 -22.35 -5.91 15.58
N GLN A 45 -22.57 -5.28 14.41
CA GLN A 45 -23.37 -5.85 13.32
C GLN A 45 -24.78 -6.32 13.78
N TRP A 46 -25.36 -5.62 14.72
CA TRP A 46 -26.46 -6.07 15.58
C TRP A 46 -27.85 -5.62 15.13
N TYR A 47 -27.94 -4.77 14.12
CA TYR A 47 -29.22 -4.21 13.63
C TYR A 47 -29.32 -4.37 12.10
N PRO A 48 -30.55 -4.47 11.53
CA PRO A 48 -30.74 -4.49 10.08
C PRO A 48 -30.31 -3.17 9.43
N ARG A 49 -29.61 -3.25 8.28
CA ARG A 49 -29.06 -2.09 7.55
C ARG A 49 -29.56 -2.04 6.12
N MET A 50 -29.57 -0.84 5.57
CA MET A 50 -29.79 -0.66 4.14
C MET A 50 -28.52 -0.99 3.38
N CYS A 51 -28.66 -1.71 2.26
CA CYS A 51 -27.57 -1.91 1.32
C CYS A 51 -27.17 -0.57 0.70
N VAL A 52 -25.88 -0.39 0.37
CA VAL A 52 -25.43 0.75 -0.41
C VAL A 52 -26.01 0.67 -1.82
N TYR A 53 -26.49 1.79 -2.31
CA TYR A 53 -26.82 2.01 -3.73
C TYR A 53 -25.79 2.93 -4.35
N ASP A 54 -24.90 2.39 -5.16
CA ASP A 54 -23.89 3.17 -5.87
C ASP A 54 -24.19 3.29 -7.38
N ASP A 55 -23.52 4.24 -8.05
CA ASP A 55 -23.72 4.53 -9.48
C ASP A 55 -22.96 3.58 -10.42
N VAL A 56 -22.16 2.66 -9.84
CA VAL A 56 -21.38 1.67 -10.60
C VAL A 56 -22.15 0.34 -10.71
N ARG A 57 -22.75 -0.12 -9.62
CA ARG A 57 -23.36 -1.44 -9.48
C ARG A 57 -24.84 -1.42 -9.10
N GLY A 58 -25.37 -0.24 -8.73
CA GLY A 58 -26.73 -0.15 -8.16
C GLY A 58 -26.79 -0.68 -6.73
N TRP A 59 -27.78 -1.49 -6.41
CA TRP A 59 -27.94 -2.10 -5.08
C TRP A 59 -26.88 -3.19 -4.82
N ASN A 60 -26.07 -2.99 -3.78
CA ASN A 60 -25.05 -3.93 -3.34
C ASN A 60 -25.66 -4.92 -2.32
N THR A 61 -26.22 -6.01 -2.81
CA THR A 61 -26.98 -6.99 -2.01
C THR A 61 -26.22 -8.30 -1.75
N ALA A 62 -24.89 -8.32 -1.96
CA ALA A 62 -24.08 -9.51 -1.71
C ALA A 62 -24.19 -9.96 -0.24
N PRO A 63 -24.45 -11.23 0.04
CA PRO A 63 -24.55 -11.73 1.41
C PRO A 63 -23.19 -11.70 2.10
N TYR A 64 -23.18 -11.61 3.43
CA TYR A 64 -21.98 -11.80 4.22
C TYR A 64 -21.59 -13.29 4.24
N LEU A 65 -20.38 -13.60 3.78
CA LEU A 65 -19.87 -14.96 3.67
C LEU A 65 -18.66 -15.24 4.59
N GLY A 66 -18.22 -14.26 5.34
CA GLY A 66 -17.15 -14.39 6.33
C GLY A 66 -15.82 -13.78 5.89
N ALA A 67 -15.35 -14.07 4.67
CA ALA A 67 -14.03 -13.65 4.21
C ALA A 67 -13.92 -12.15 3.86
N SER A 68 -15.01 -11.55 3.38
CA SER A 68 -15.04 -10.10 3.08
C SER A 68 -15.92 -9.36 4.09
N GLU A 69 -15.54 -8.13 4.38
CA GLU A 69 -16.17 -7.33 5.43
C GLU A 69 -17.43 -6.60 4.96
N PHE A 70 -17.57 -5.31 5.21
CA PHE A 70 -18.84 -4.62 5.09
C PHE A 70 -18.78 -3.45 4.12
N TYR A 71 -19.88 -3.23 3.41
CA TYR A 71 -20.08 -2.07 2.55
C TYR A 71 -21.34 -1.35 3.00
N LEU A 72 -21.17 -0.19 3.64
CA LEU A 72 -22.20 0.48 4.42
C LEU A 72 -22.30 1.96 4.04
N GLU A 73 -23.55 2.48 4.10
CA GLU A 73 -23.86 3.88 3.83
C GLU A 73 -23.61 4.75 5.07
N TYR A 74 -23.30 6.02 4.84
CA TYR A 74 -23.10 7.01 5.91
C TYR A 74 -24.43 7.54 6.46
N GLY A 75 -24.48 7.69 7.77
CA GLY A 75 -25.66 8.20 8.47
C GLY A 75 -25.35 8.80 9.84
N ASN A 76 -26.41 9.21 10.51
CA ASN A 76 -26.34 9.65 11.90
C ASN A 76 -27.03 8.60 12.77
N PHE A 77 -26.41 8.30 13.90
CA PHE A 77 -26.92 7.33 14.87
C PHE A 77 -27.25 8.04 16.17
N ASP A 78 -28.43 7.78 16.68
CA ASP A 78 -28.90 8.20 18.02
C ASP A 78 -29.41 6.93 18.72
N VAL A 79 -28.64 6.45 19.71
CA VAL A 79 -28.79 5.10 20.24
C VAL A 79 -28.96 5.13 21.75
N LYS A 80 -30.04 4.51 22.24
CA LYS A 80 -30.29 4.31 23.66
C LYS A 80 -30.15 2.85 24.02
N ILE A 81 -29.29 2.56 24.99
CA ILE A 81 -28.92 1.21 25.41
C ILE A 81 -29.31 1.04 26.87
N THR A 82 -30.31 0.20 27.11
CA THR A 82 -30.80 -0.10 28.47
C THR A 82 -30.19 -1.43 28.93
N VAL A 83 -29.50 -1.38 30.06
CA VAL A 83 -28.77 -2.52 30.65
C VAL A 83 -28.99 -2.56 32.17
N PRO A 84 -28.68 -3.67 32.85
CA PRO A 84 -28.69 -3.73 34.32
C PRO A 84 -27.88 -2.58 34.93
N ALA A 85 -28.35 -2.01 36.03
CA ALA A 85 -27.81 -0.78 36.60
C ALA A 85 -26.34 -0.85 37.06
N ASN A 86 -25.77 -2.07 37.26
CA ASN A 86 -24.37 -2.30 37.55
C ASN A 86 -23.47 -2.37 36.29
N HIS A 87 -24.07 -2.45 35.08
CA HIS A 87 -23.31 -2.43 33.83
C HIS A 87 -22.86 -1.02 33.46
N TYR A 88 -21.66 -0.92 32.89
CA TYR A 88 -21.12 0.25 32.22
C TYR A 88 -21.16 -0.01 30.72
N VAL A 89 -21.59 0.99 29.98
CA VAL A 89 -21.68 0.92 28.52
C VAL A 89 -20.65 1.87 27.92
N VAL A 90 -19.97 1.42 26.88
CA VAL A 90 -19.18 2.23 25.96
C VAL A 90 -19.70 2.00 24.54
N GLY A 91 -19.68 3.03 23.69
CA GLY A 91 -20.26 2.92 22.35
C GLY A 91 -19.65 3.93 21.38
N SER A 92 -19.99 3.76 20.11
CA SER A 92 -19.63 4.70 19.06
C SER A 92 -20.10 6.12 19.39
N GLY A 93 -19.19 7.09 19.32
CA GLY A 93 -19.51 8.51 19.45
C GLY A 93 -19.54 9.07 20.87
N GLU A 94 -20.43 10.02 21.13
CA GLU A 94 -20.49 10.81 22.36
C GLU A 94 -21.54 10.27 23.34
N LEU A 95 -21.16 10.11 24.60
CA LEU A 95 -22.08 9.84 25.70
C LEU A 95 -22.82 11.13 26.11
N LEU A 96 -24.12 11.22 25.83
CA LEU A 96 -24.91 12.44 26.05
C LEU A 96 -25.41 12.61 27.48
N ASN A 97 -25.66 11.52 28.21
CA ASN A 97 -26.25 11.54 29.54
C ASN A 97 -25.32 11.02 30.65
N GLY A 98 -24.02 11.25 30.52
CA GLY A 98 -23.01 10.78 31.48
C GLY A 98 -23.29 11.17 32.95
N ALA A 99 -23.88 12.33 33.19
CA ALA A 99 -24.27 12.77 34.54
C ALA A 99 -25.37 11.91 35.18
N GLU A 100 -26.19 11.24 34.38
CA GLU A 100 -27.32 10.44 34.86
C GLU A 100 -26.87 8.96 35.12
N VAL A 101 -25.96 8.46 34.31
CA VAL A 101 -25.58 7.03 34.31
C VAL A 101 -24.30 6.73 35.11
N LEU A 102 -23.40 7.70 35.23
CA LEU A 102 -22.16 7.57 36.02
C LEU A 102 -22.36 8.12 37.45
N PRO A 103 -21.76 7.48 38.46
CA PRO A 103 -21.64 8.10 39.79
C PRO A 103 -20.94 9.46 39.72
N ALA A 104 -21.29 10.38 40.58
CA ALA A 104 -20.82 11.77 40.52
C ALA A 104 -19.29 11.92 40.44
N GLU A 105 -18.54 11.15 41.25
CA GLU A 105 -17.07 11.19 41.24
C GLU A 105 -16.47 10.57 39.94
N GLN A 106 -17.10 9.55 39.38
CA GLN A 106 -16.69 8.98 38.11
C GLN A 106 -17.01 9.93 36.95
N PHE A 107 -18.14 10.61 36.98
CA PHE A 107 -18.48 11.63 35.98
C PHE A 107 -17.54 12.85 36.07
N LYS A 108 -17.11 13.22 37.26
CA LYS A 108 -16.08 14.26 37.45
C LYS A 108 -14.75 13.83 36.79
N ARG A 109 -14.27 12.58 37.05
CA ARG A 109 -13.06 12.03 36.43
C ARG A 109 -13.22 11.86 34.90
N TYR A 110 -14.39 11.51 34.39
CA TYR A 110 -14.69 11.48 32.96
C TYR A 110 -14.49 12.87 32.31
N LYS A 111 -14.99 13.93 32.93
CA LYS A 111 -14.75 15.31 32.46
C LYS A 111 -13.29 15.73 32.58
N GLU A 112 -12.58 15.28 33.61
CA GLU A 112 -11.15 15.52 33.78
C GLU A 112 -10.35 14.84 32.67
N ALA A 113 -10.64 13.59 32.37
CA ALA A 113 -10.02 12.83 31.27
C ALA A 113 -10.13 13.58 29.93
N ALA A 114 -11.29 14.17 29.64
CA ALA A 114 -11.51 14.96 28.42
C ALA A 114 -10.66 16.25 28.34
N GLN A 115 -9.96 16.65 29.41
CA GLN A 115 -9.07 17.81 29.46
C GLN A 115 -7.61 17.44 29.76
N SER A 116 -7.32 16.21 30.15
CA SER A 116 -6.02 15.75 30.56
C SER A 116 -5.24 15.15 29.40
N ASP A 117 -3.98 15.57 29.24
CA ASP A 117 -3.06 14.91 28.28
C ASP A 117 -2.55 13.56 28.81
N LYS A 118 -2.69 13.30 30.10
CA LYS A 118 -2.34 12.03 30.74
C LYS A 118 -3.59 11.21 31.01
N THR A 119 -3.44 9.89 30.97
CA THR A 119 -4.51 8.96 31.31
C THR A 119 -5.05 9.22 32.73
N VAL A 120 -6.36 9.35 32.84
CA VAL A 120 -7.13 9.50 34.08
C VAL A 120 -7.99 8.26 34.27
N ILE A 121 -7.86 7.61 35.42
CA ILE A 121 -8.70 6.46 35.77
C ILE A 121 -10.10 6.96 36.11
N ILE A 122 -11.08 6.64 35.29
CA ILE A 122 -12.48 7.01 35.47
C ILE A 122 -13.17 6.06 36.44
N ARG A 123 -12.97 4.75 36.24
CA ARG A 123 -13.41 3.69 37.15
C ARG A 123 -12.27 2.73 37.42
N SER A 124 -11.84 2.61 38.68
CA SER A 124 -10.70 1.80 39.10
C SER A 124 -11.05 0.34 39.31
N ALA A 125 -10.04 -0.53 39.36
CA ALA A 125 -10.18 -1.95 39.71
C ALA A 125 -10.85 -2.16 41.09
N GLN A 126 -10.57 -1.30 42.07
CA GLN A 126 -11.21 -1.35 43.38
C GLN A 126 -12.70 -1.06 43.31
N GLU A 127 -13.10 -0.07 42.52
CA GLU A 127 -14.52 0.25 42.29
C GLU A 127 -15.24 -0.87 41.53
N VAL A 128 -14.55 -1.55 40.58
CA VAL A 128 -15.07 -2.75 39.92
C VAL A 128 -15.33 -3.85 40.95
N ALA A 129 -14.33 -4.21 41.78
CA ALA A 129 -14.47 -5.25 42.78
C ALA A 129 -15.60 -4.97 43.79
N ALA A 130 -15.84 -3.72 44.12
CA ALA A 130 -16.89 -3.31 45.07
C ALA A 130 -18.30 -3.37 44.49
N THR A 131 -18.48 -3.25 43.17
CA THR A 131 -19.80 -3.03 42.55
C THR A 131 -20.19 -4.04 41.48
N ALA A 132 -19.27 -4.81 40.92
CA ALA A 132 -19.53 -5.71 39.79
C ALA A 132 -20.56 -6.80 40.13
N ASN A 133 -20.49 -7.35 41.34
CA ASN A 133 -21.37 -8.42 41.83
C ASN A 133 -22.66 -7.89 42.52
N ALA A 134 -22.90 -6.59 42.51
CA ALA A 134 -24.11 -6.04 43.06
C ALA A 134 -25.33 -6.54 42.28
N ASN A 135 -26.31 -7.06 42.99
CA ASN A 135 -27.53 -7.60 42.38
C ASN A 135 -28.39 -6.41 41.88
N ALA A 136 -28.26 -6.12 40.58
CA ALA A 136 -28.97 -5.00 39.96
C ALA A 136 -30.36 -5.45 39.50
N THR A 137 -31.37 -5.16 40.29
CA THR A 137 -32.80 -5.31 39.89
C THR A 137 -33.28 -4.11 39.06
N ALA A 138 -32.55 -3.00 39.10
CA ALA A 138 -32.83 -1.78 38.35
C ALA A 138 -32.03 -1.77 37.03
N GLU A 139 -32.49 -0.98 36.10
CA GLU A 139 -31.90 -0.73 34.80
C GLU A 139 -31.43 0.72 34.67
N LYS A 140 -30.46 0.96 33.77
CA LYS A 140 -30.00 2.28 33.34
C LYS A 140 -29.99 2.36 31.82
N THR A 141 -30.38 3.50 31.29
CA THR A 141 -30.34 3.78 29.85
C THR A 141 -29.22 4.74 29.54
N TRP A 142 -28.26 4.27 28.75
CA TRP A 142 -27.15 5.04 28.22
C TRP A 142 -27.55 5.63 26.87
N HIS A 143 -27.20 6.88 26.59
CA HIS A 143 -27.57 7.58 25.37
C HIS A 143 -26.34 8.06 24.62
N TYR A 144 -26.13 7.49 23.43
CA TYR A 144 -25.00 7.80 22.55
C TYR A 144 -25.45 8.42 21.25
N GLN A 145 -24.60 9.28 20.69
CA GLN A 145 -24.80 9.86 19.37
C GLN A 145 -23.48 9.90 18.58
N ILE A 146 -23.52 9.51 17.31
CA ILE A 146 -22.45 9.70 16.35
C ILE A 146 -23.04 10.19 15.02
N LYS A 147 -22.32 11.09 14.34
CA LYS A 147 -22.75 11.68 13.07
C LYS A 147 -21.83 11.28 11.95
N ASN A 148 -22.41 11.17 10.76
CA ASN A 148 -21.67 10.86 9.54
C ASN A 148 -20.78 9.63 9.69
N ALA A 149 -21.33 8.56 10.22
CA ALA A 149 -20.68 7.28 10.46
C ALA A 149 -21.34 6.18 9.64
N ARG A 150 -20.61 5.10 9.37
CA ARG A 150 -21.09 3.95 8.60
C ARG A 150 -21.80 2.92 9.49
N ASP A 151 -21.48 2.91 10.77
CA ASP A 151 -21.95 1.90 11.72
C ASP A 151 -22.03 2.47 13.13
N PHE A 152 -22.62 1.67 14.03
CA PHE A 152 -22.65 1.91 15.47
C PHE A 152 -22.45 0.59 16.21
N SER A 153 -21.43 0.52 17.06
CA SER A 153 -21.14 -0.63 17.92
C SER A 153 -21.01 -0.21 19.37
N TRP A 154 -21.14 -1.15 20.28
CA TRP A 154 -21.10 -0.88 21.72
C TRP A 154 -20.66 -2.10 22.52
N ALA A 155 -20.23 -1.86 23.74
CA ALA A 155 -19.93 -2.92 24.69
C ALA A 155 -20.52 -2.62 26.07
N SER A 156 -20.81 -3.65 26.84
CA SER A 156 -21.42 -3.53 28.17
C SER A 156 -20.86 -4.55 29.13
N SER A 157 -20.52 -4.08 30.34
CA SER A 157 -20.01 -4.99 31.39
C SER A 157 -20.07 -4.36 32.78
N PRO A 158 -20.31 -5.17 33.84
CA PRO A 158 -20.03 -4.77 35.21
C PRO A 158 -18.52 -4.81 35.53
N ALA A 159 -17.70 -5.50 34.70
CA ALA A 159 -16.29 -5.76 34.93
C ALA A 159 -15.35 -4.68 34.40
N PHE A 160 -15.83 -3.67 33.70
CA PHE A 160 -14.96 -2.66 33.08
C PHE A 160 -14.24 -1.79 34.10
N ILE A 161 -12.91 -1.79 34.07
CA ILE A 161 -12.08 -0.65 34.40
C ILE A 161 -12.26 0.34 33.24
N LEU A 162 -12.37 1.63 33.53
CA LEU A 162 -12.46 2.68 32.52
C LEU A 162 -11.38 3.73 32.78
N ASP A 163 -10.66 4.09 31.76
CA ASP A 163 -9.76 5.24 31.79
C ASP A 163 -9.86 6.04 30.49
N GLY A 164 -9.28 7.25 30.49
CA GLY A 164 -9.35 8.11 29.34
C GLY A 164 -8.33 9.24 29.36
N ALA A 165 -8.12 9.85 28.20
CA ALA A 165 -7.29 11.02 28.00
C ALA A 165 -7.81 11.88 26.83
N LYS A 166 -7.44 13.14 26.84
CA LYS A 166 -7.72 14.05 25.74
C LYS A 166 -6.90 13.70 24.49
N ILE A 167 -7.55 13.70 23.34
CA ILE A 167 -6.92 13.68 22.02
C ILE A 167 -6.82 15.12 21.52
N ASN A 168 -5.64 15.54 21.07
CA ASN A 168 -5.38 16.86 20.49
C ASN A 168 -5.43 16.79 18.97
N LEU A 169 -6.40 17.43 18.35
CA LEU A 169 -6.56 17.43 16.91
C LEU A 169 -5.91 18.65 16.25
N PRO A 170 -5.45 18.56 14.99
CA PRO A 170 -4.75 19.66 14.30
C PRO A 170 -5.52 20.97 14.24
N SER A 171 -6.86 20.94 14.13
CA SER A 171 -7.71 22.13 14.14
C SER A 171 -7.84 22.81 15.50
N GLY A 172 -7.31 22.23 16.57
CA GLY A 172 -7.52 22.65 17.96
C GLY A 172 -8.76 22.06 18.61
N LYS A 173 -9.59 21.31 17.87
CA LYS A 173 -10.65 20.49 18.46
C LYS A 173 -10.06 19.42 19.35
N LYS A 174 -10.89 18.89 20.22
CA LYS A 174 -10.53 17.81 21.15
C LYS A 174 -11.48 16.65 20.96
N SER A 175 -10.95 15.44 21.07
CA SER A 175 -11.72 14.21 21.23
C SER A 175 -11.27 13.49 22.49
N LEU A 176 -11.99 12.47 22.90
CA LEU A 176 -11.72 11.70 24.10
C LEU A 176 -11.26 10.30 23.73
N ALA A 177 -10.02 9.94 24.08
CA ALA A 177 -9.57 8.57 24.09
C ALA A 177 -10.11 7.85 25.33
N LEU A 178 -10.64 6.65 25.16
CA LEU A 178 -11.16 5.80 26.23
C LEU A 178 -10.65 4.38 26.08
N SER A 179 -10.48 3.68 27.22
CA SER A 179 -10.24 2.24 27.26
C SER A 179 -11.16 1.59 28.27
N ALA A 180 -11.75 0.45 27.89
CA ALA A 180 -12.64 -0.35 28.72
C ALA A 180 -12.15 -1.79 28.74
N TYR A 181 -11.73 -2.28 29.92
CA TYR A 181 -11.08 -3.57 30.03
C TYR A 181 -11.30 -4.25 31.40
N PRO A 182 -11.22 -5.57 31.52
CA PRO A 182 -11.34 -6.27 32.79
C PRO A 182 -10.03 -6.20 33.60
N VAL A 183 -10.11 -6.53 34.88
CA VAL A 183 -8.94 -6.56 35.77
C VAL A 183 -7.86 -7.55 35.32
N GLU A 184 -8.22 -8.59 34.58
CA GLU A 184 -7.30 -9.56 34.00
C GLU A 184 -6.41 -8.96 32.92
N SER A 185 -6.82 -7.87 32.30
CA SER A 185 -6.09 -7.13 31.27
C SER A 185 -5.36 -5.89 31.82
N ASP A 186 -5.47 -5.60 33.12
CA ASP A 186 -4.88 -4.42 33.74
C ASP A 186 -3.34 -4.51 33.81
N GLY A 187 -2.68 -3.37 33.89
CA GLY A 187 -1.25 -3.24 34.11
C GLY A 187 -0.51 -2.45 33.03
N GLN A 188 0.69 -1.95 33.41
CA GLN A 188 1.54 -1.09 32.54
C GLN A 188 2.13 -1.83 31.33
N GLY A 189 2.17 -3.13 31.32
CA GLY A 189 2.55 -3.94 30.15
C GLY A 189 1.35 -4.41 29.32
N ALA A 190 0.14 -3.96 29.65
CA ALA A 190 -1.10 -4.38 29.03
C ALA A 190 -2.05 -3.18 28.85
N TYR A 191 -3.34 -3.34 29.10
CA TYR A 191 -4.36 -2.30 28.85
C TYR A 191 -4.22 -1.03 29.71
N GLY A 192 -3.42 -1.03 30.76
CA GLY A 192 -3.04 0.20 31.46
C GLY A 192 -2.33 1.25 30.59
N ARG A 193 -1.84 0.85 29.36
CA ARG A 193 -1.33 1.75 28.33
C ARG A 193 -2.29 1.93 27.14
N SER A 194 -3.41 1.24 27.12
CA SER A 194 -4.31 1.25 25.95
C SER A 194 -4.75 2.67 25.56
N THR A 195 -5.14 3.51 26.50
CA THR A 195 -5.53 4.90 26.23
C THR A 195 -4.37 5.75 25.66
N GLU A 196 -3.11 5.49 26.09
CA GLU A 196 -1.93 6.10 25.45
C GLU A 196 -1.85 5.70 23.98
N TYR A 197 -2.07 4.42 23.67
CA TYR A 197 -2.03 3.91 22.29
C TYR A 197 -3.14 4.49 21.43
N VAL A 198 -4.39 4.51 21.91
CA VAL A 198 -5.53 5.15 21.24
C VAL A 198 -5.22 6.60 20.89
N LYS A 199 -4.76 7.37 21.88
CA LYS A 199 -4.41 8.78 21.71
C LYS A 199 -3.31 8.96 20.67
N ALA A 200 -2.25 8.18 20.75
CA ALA A 200 -1.10 8.29 19.86
C ALA A 200 -1.47 7.97 18.41
N SER A 201 -2.21 6.90 18.15
CA SER A 201 -2.70 6.51 16.83
C SER A 201 -3.56 7.60 16.20
N ILE A 202 -4.58 8.07 16.93
CA ILE A 202 -5.51 9.09 16.42
C ILE A 202 -4.78 10.43 16.15
N GLU A 203 -3.90 10.87 17.04
CA GLU A 203 -3.12 12.10 16.85
C GLU A 203 -2.16 12.00 15.66
N HIS A 204 -1.49 10.82 15.50
CA HIS A 204 -0.61 10.57 14.36
C HIS A 204 -1.37 10.64 13.04
N TYR A 205 -2.42 9.85 12.88
CA TYR A 205 -3.19 9.78 11.64
C TYR A 205 -3.91 11.10 11.32
N SER A 206 -4.42 11.80 12.35
CA SER A 206 -5.03 13.12 12.19
C SER A 206 -4.07 14.16 11.62
N LYS A 207 -2.82 14.14 12.08
CA LYS A 207 -1.76 15.03 11.60
C LYS A 207 -1.28 14.65 10.20
N GLN A 208 -1.13 13.36 9.95
CA GLN A 208 -0.50 12.86 8.73
C GLN A 208 -1.46 12.82 7.54
N TRP A 209 -2.71 12.42 7.75
CA TRP A 209 -3.63 12.09 6.66
C TRP A 209 -4.88 12.94 6.61
N PHE A 210 -5.73 12.84 7.63
CA PHE A 210 -7.02 13.54 7.71
C PHE A 210 -7.45 13.66 9.17
N GLU A 211 -8.01 14.81 9.60
CA GLU A 211 -8.39 15.02 11.00
C GLU A 211 -9.50 14.06 11.43
N TYR A 212 -9.33 13.40 12.57
CA TYR A 212 -10.31 12.51 13.18
C TYR A 212 -11.66 13.20 13.39
N PRO A 213 -12.77 12.63 12.88
CA PRO A 213 -14.04 13.35 12.84
C PRO A 213 -14.89 13.16 14.08
N TYR A 214 -14.66 12.10 14.86
CA TYR A 214 -15.58 11.69 15.92
C TYR A 214 -15.23 12.28 17.29
N PRO A 215 -16.22 12.41 18.22
CA PRO A 215 -16.01 13.03 19.53
C PRO A 215 -15.25 12.13 20.52
N ALA A 216 -15.24 10.84 20.31
CA ALA A 216 -14.52 9.88 21.15
C ALA A 216 -13.94 8.72 20.33
N ALA A 217 -12.90 8.07 20.86
CA ALA A 217 -12.24 6.87 20.35
C ALA A 217 -12.05 5.90 21.51
N THR A 218 -12.70 4.74 21.45
CA THR A 218 -12.77 3.79 22.58
C THR A 218 -12.16 2.44 22.18
N ASN A 219 -11.16 1.96 22.92
CA ASN A 219 -10.67 0.59 22.82
C ASN A 219 -11.32 -0.31 23.87
N VAL A 220 -11.88 -1.44 23.46
CA VAL A 220 -12.54 -2.41 24.34
C VAL A 220 -11.79 -3.73 24.30
N ALA A 221 -11.42 -4.23 25.48
CA ALA A 221 -10.89 -5.59 25.62
C ALA A 221 -12.03 -6.62 25.50
N GLY A 222 -12.01 -7.40 24.44
CA GLY A 222 -13.03 -8.41 24.10
C GLY A 222 -12.43 -9.75 23.69
N ASN A 223 -13.30 -10.65 23.22
CA ASN A 223 -12.89 -11.93 22.64
C ASN A 223 -12.41 -11.79 21.18
N GLU A 224 -12.80 -10.71 20.52
CA GLU A 224 -12.40 -10.39 19.16
C GLU A 224 -10.87 -10.16 19.12
N GLY A 225 -10.22 -10.70 18.09
CA GLY A 225 -8.76 -10.55 17.91
C GLY A 225 -8.36 -9.13 17.54
N GLY A 226 -9.17 -8.48 16.76
CA GLY A 226 -9.17 -7.11 16.30
C GLY A 226 -10.44 -6.88 15.50
N MET A 227 -11.12 -5.74 15.70
CA MET A 227 -12.30 -5.36 14.93
C MET A 227 -12.61 -3.89 15.07
N GLU A 228 -12.78 -3.23 13.95
CA GLU A 228 -12.98 -1.79 13.82
C GLU A 228 -14.43 -1.38 13.65
N TYR A 229 -14.80 -0.29 14.31
CA TYR A 229 -16.08 0.41 14.11
C TYR A 229 -15.89 1.92 14.29
N PRO A 230 -16.78 2.77 13.75
CA PRO A 230 -16.64 4.21 13.92
C PRO A 230 -16.57 4.63 15.39
N GLY A 231 -15.41 5.06 15.82
CA GLY A 231 -15.19 5.58 17.18
C GLY A 231 -15.06 4.53 18.29
N ILE A 232 -15.12 3.25 17.98
CA ILE A 232 -14.93 2.16 18.94
C ILE A 232 -14.28 0.96 18.25
N VAL A 233 -13.32 0.32 18.90
CA VAL A 233 -12.67 -0.89 18.40
C VAL A 233 -12.68 -1.99 19.46
N PHE A 234 -12.69 -3.24 19.03
CA PHE A 234 -12.58 -4.39 19.91
C PHE A 234 -11.22 -5.06 19.69
N CYS A 235 -10.43 -5.21 20.74
CA CYS A 235 -9.12 -5.83 20.70
C CYS A 235 -9.04 -7.00 21.67
N GLY A 236 -8.17 -7.97 21.38
CA GLY A 236 -8.01 -9.14 22.19
C GLY A 236 -7.64 -8.82 23.66
N TRP A 237 -8.42 -9.27 24.62
CA TRP A 237 -8.22 -8.98 26.04
C TRP A 237 -6.89 -9.48 26.62
N LYS A 238 -6.18 -10.39 25.92
CA LYS A 238 -4.88 -10.93 26.29
C LYS A 238 -3.70 -10.20 25.67
N SER A 239 -3.95 -9.30 24.72
CA SER A 239 -2.91 -8.55 24.01
C SER A 239 -2.11 -7.68 24.96
N LYS A 240 -0.78 -7.58 24.75
CA LYS A 240 0.16 -6.87 25.62
C LYS A 240 1.29 -6.23 24.81
N GLY A 241 1.90 -5.18 25.36
CA GLY A 241 3.10 -4.55 24.80
C GLY A 241 2.95 -4.21 23.32
N GLN A 242 3.87 -4.68 22.49
CA GLN A 242 3.88 -4.46 21.04
C GLN A 242 2.64 -5.03 20.37
N ASP A 243 2.15 -6.22 20.77
CA ASP A 243 0.94 -6.82 20.18
C ASP A 243 -0.29 -5.96 20.46
N LEU A 244 -0.42 -5.40 21.66
CA LEU A 244 -1.53 -4.50 21.99
C LEU A 244 -1.42 -3.17 21.25
N TRP A 245 -0.19 -2.62 21.10
CA TRP A 245 0.04 -1.47 20.25
C TRP A 245 -0.39 -1.76 18.83
N GLY A 246 0.14 -2.85 18.24
CA GLY A 246 -0.11 -3.24 16.85
C GLY A 246 -1.60 -3.37 16.55
N VAL A 247 -2.35 -4.14 17.36
CA VAL A 247 -3.79 -4.30 17.14
C VAL A 247 -4.55 -2.99 17.40
N THR A 248 -4.19 -2.20 18.41
CA THR A 248 -4.86 -0.93 18.68
C THR A 248 -4.64 0.08 17.55
N ASP A 249 -3.40 0.21 17.06
CA ASP A 249 -3.04 1.11 15.96
C ASP A 249 -3.69 0.67 14.65
N HIS A 250 -3.76 -0.64 14.39
CA HIS A 250 -4.43 -1.22 13.23
C HIS A 250 -5.93 -0.90 13.25
N GLU A 251 -6.63 -1.26 14.31
CA GLU A 251 -8.08 -1.04 14.39
C GLU A 251 -8.46 0.45 14.32
N PHE A 252 -7.65 1.34 14.90
CA PHE A 252 -7.88 2.77 14.75
C PHE A 252 -7.46 3.33 13.40
N GLY A 253 -6.53 2.71 12.69
CA GLY A 253 -6.18 3.07 11.32
C GLY A 253 -7.35 2.88 10.35
N HIS A 254 -8.19 1.88 10.58
CA HIS A 254 -9.44 1.66 9.85
C HIS A 254 -10.44 2.82 9.94
N ILE A 255 -10.29 3.74 10.86
CA ILE A 255 -11.09 4.97 10.84
C ILE A 255 -10.83 5.77 9.55
N TRP A 256 -9.64 5.69 8.98
CA TRP A 256 -9.33 6.29 7.68
C TRP A 256 -9.78 5.41 6.52
N PHE A 257 -9.58 4.09 6.63
CA PHE A 257 -9.96 3.07 5.66
C PHE A 257 -10.58 1.87 6.38
N PRO A 258 -11.89 1.62 6.31
CA PRO A 258 -12.87 2.20 5.37
C PRO A 258 -13.81 3.25 5.99
N MET A 259 -13.64 3.67 7.27
CA MET A 259 -14.69 4.46 7.94
C MET A 259 -14.82 5.88 7.40
N ILE A 260 -13.73 6.55 7.01
CA ILE A 260 -13.77 7.87 6.35
C ILE A 260 -13.86 7.70 4.83
N VAL A 261 -13.00 6.87 4.23
CA VAL A 261 -13.01 6.58 2.79
C VAL A 261 -13.67 5.23 2.57
N GLY A 262 -14.97 5.25 2.28
CA GLY A 262 -15.86 4.10 2.33
C GLY A 262 -15.80 3.20 1.10
N SER A 263 -14.66 2.62 0.77
CA SER A 263 -14.53 1.62 -0.30
C SER A 263 -15.41 0.39 -0.08
N ASN A 264 -15.65 -0.36 -1.15
CA ASN A 264 -16.44 -1.59 -1.10
C ASN A 264 -15.55 -2.76 -0.67
N GLU A 265 -15.50 -3.04 0.62
CA GLU A 265 -14.71 -4.12 1.23
C GLU A 265 -15.15 -5.51 0.75
N ARG A 266 -16.43 -5.67 0.38
CA ARG A 266 -16.96 -6.93 -0.19
C ARG A 266 -16.24 -7.34 -1.47
N LEU A 267 -15.68 -6.38 -2.21
CA LEU A 267 -15.04 -6.62 -3.49
C LEU A 267 -13.54 -6.31 -3.47
N PHE A 268 -13.12 -5.33 -2.67
CA PHE A 268 -11.78 -4.76 -2.72
C PHE A 268 -11.22 -4.54 -1.32
N ALA A 269 -11.13 -5.60 -0.52
CA ALA A 269 -10.62 -5.55 0.85
C ALA A 269 -9.20 -4.97 0.96
N TRP A 270 -8.41 -5.01 -0.10
CA TRP A 270 -7.09 -4.38 -0.15
C TRP A 270 -7.12 -2.83 0.00
N MET A 271 -8.25 -2.18 -0.33
CA MET A 271 -8.42 -0.72 -0.14
C MET A 271 -8.77 -0.37 1.30
N ASP A 272 -9.12 -1.34 2.08
CA ASP A 272 -9.31 -1.31 3.52
C ASP A 272 -7.99 -1.74 4.19
N GLU A 273 -7.70 -3.00 4.22
CA GLU A 273 -6.61 -3.64 4.94
C GLU A 273 -5.22 -3.24 4.45
N GLY A 274 -5.07 -3.15 3.12
CA GLY A 274 -3.78 -2.81 2.51
C GLY A 274 -3.40 -1.35 2.73
N PHE A 275 -4.36 -0.43 2.64
CA PHE A 275 -4.12 0.98 2.97
C PHE A 275 -3.85 1.14 4.46
N ASN A 276 -4.61 0.44 5.29
CA ASN A 276 -4.43 0.46 6.73
C ASN A 276 -3.06 -0.11 7.14
N THR A 277 -2.68 -1.28 6.65
CA THR A 277 -1.35 -1.88 6.91
C THR A 277 -0.21 -0.92 6.51
N PHE A 278 -0.37 -0.20 5.39
CA PHE A 278 0.60 0.81 4.97
C PHE A 278 0.72 1.97 5.96
N ILE A 279 -0.40 2.57 6.40
CA ILE A 279 -0.33 3.69 7.35
C ILE A 279 0.12 3.25 8.75
N ASN A 280 -0.19 2.01 9.16
CA ASN A 280 0.28 1.43 10.43
C ASN A 280 1.82 1.33 10.48
N SER A 281 2.47 0.96 9.39
CA SER A 281 3.93 0.90 9.34
C SER A 281 4.59 2.25 9.65
N LEU A 282 3.98 3.34 9.18
CA LEU A 282 4.45 4.70 9.41
C LEU A 282 4.15 5.18 10.83
N SER A 283 2.98 4.85 11.36
CA SER A 283 2.58 5.14 12.74
C SER A 283 3.50 4.44 13.73
N THR A 284 3.67 3.13 13.58
CA THR A 284 4.55 2.32 14.44
C THR A 284 5.99 2.81 14.43
N ALA A 285 6.51 3.20 13.24
CA ALA A 285 7.85 3.76 13.14
C ALA A 285 8.03 5.09 13.89
N SER A 286 6.95 5.84 14.12
CA SER A 286 6.97 7.15 14.79
C SER A 286 6.58 7.11 16.27
N PHE A 287 5.85 6.09 16.70
CA PHE A 287 5.35 5.98 18.07
C PHE A 287 6.49 6.01 19.09
N ASN A 288 6.42 6.94 20.06
CA ASN A 288 7.42 7.13 21.13
C ASN A 288 8.89 7.07 20.62
N ASN A 289 9.17 7.75 19.50
CA ASN A 289 10.48 7.72 18.82
C ASN A 289 10.93 6.31 18.37
N GLY A 290 9.98 5.47 17.99
CA GLY A 290 10.23 4.14 17.46
C GLY A 290 10.27 3.04 18.53
N GLU A 291 9.51 3.19 19.61
CA GLU A 291 9.45 2.17 20.68
C GLU A 291 9.18 0.76 20.14
N TYR A 292 8.32 0.64 19.14
CA TYR A 292 7.95 -0.62 18.50
C TYR A 292 8.37 -0.70 17.02
N LYS A 293 9.28 0.19 16.61
CA LYS A 293 9.76 0.20 15.21
C LYS A 293 10.43 -1.12 14.86
N GLU A 294 9.93 -1.75 13.86
CA GLU A 294 10.53 -2.94 13.24
C GLU A 294 11.68 -2.57 12.31
N GLN A 295 12.55 -3.53 12.03
CA GLN A 295 13.54 -3.37 10.97
C GLN A 295 12.82 -3.26 9.63
N PRO A 296 13.36 -2.46 8.68
CA PRO A 296 12.81 -2.44 7.34
C PRO A 296 12.74 -3.85 6.76
N THR A 297 11.62 -4.19 6.15
CA THR A 297 11.48 -5.47 5.45
C THR A 297 12.43 -5.49 4.25
N ASP A 298 13.26 -6.50 4.16
CA ASP A 298 14.02 -6.81 2.96
C ASP A 298 13.07 -7.42 1.94
N LEU A 299 12.69 -6.63 0.94
CA LEU A 299 11.69 -7.04 -0.04
C LEU A 299 12.16 -8.19 -0.95
N HIS A 300 13.47 -8.45 -1.04
CA HIS A 300 13.96 -9.65 -1.73
C HIS A 300 13.43 -10.94 -1.09
N HIS A 301 13.36 -11.00 0.24
CA HIS A 301 12.79 -12.15 0.95
C HIS A 301 11.29 -12.33 0.72
N GLU A 302 10.59 -11.27 0.32
CA GLU A 302 9.16 -11.28 0.04
C GLU A 302 8.84 -11.60 -1.45
N ALA A 303 9.84 -11.72 -2.29
CA ALA A 303 9.65 -11.92 -3.73
C ALA A 303 8.86 -13.20 -4.04
N GLU A 304 9.22 -14.35 -3.44
CA GLU A 304 8.52 -15.61 -3.64
C GLU A 304 7.12 -15.59 -3.01
N PRO A 305 6.91 -15.20 -1.72
CA PRO A 305 5.58 -15.01 -1.17
C PRO A 305 4.65 -14.16 -2.02
N PHE A 306 5.13 -13.05 -2.58
CA PHE A 306 4.31 -12.14 -3.41
C PHE A 306 3.94 -12.69 -4.78
N THR A 307 4.65 -13.68 -5.28
CA THR A 307 4.51 -14.17 -6.66
C THR A 307 4.27 -15.66 -6.77
N ARG A 308 3.87 -16.31 -5.68
CA ARG A 308 3.50 -17.74 -5.68
C ARG A 308 2.49 -18.04 -6.80
N PRO A 309 2.65 -19.16 -7.52
CA PRO A 309 1.76 -19.49 -8.65
C PRO A 309 0.30 -19.71 -8.27
N ASP A 310 0.01 -19.95 -6.99
CA ASP A 310 -1.33 -20.22 -6.46
C ASP A 310 -2.04 -18.98 -5.91
N LEU A 311 -1.39 -17.79 -5.96
CA LEU A 311 -2.01 -16.52 -5.56
C LEU A 311 -2.99 -16.03 -6.62
N GLU A 312 -4.13 -15.60 -6.18
CA GLU A 312 -5.06 -14.76 -6.93
C GLU A 312 -4.45 -13.34 -7.11
N THR A 313 -5.13 -12.45 -7.80
CA THR A 313 -4.71 -11.06 -7.88
C THR A 313 -5.24 -10.25 -6.69
N ILE A 314 -4.58 -9.13 -6.34
CA ILE A 314 -5.07 -8.17 -5.34
C ILE A 314 -6.51 -7.71 -5.63
N MET A 315 -6.89 -7.63 -6.92
CA MET A 315 -8.22 -7.20 -7.36
C MET A 315 -9.31 -8.26 -7.19
N SER A 316 -8.99 -9.46 -6.70
CA SER A 316 -9.98 -10.50 -6.43
C SER A 316 -10.80 -10.14 -5.18
N SER A 317 -12.09 -10.48 -5.20
CA SER A 317 -12.91 -10.38 -3.98
C SER A 317 -12.43 -11.40 -2.95
N PRO A 318 -12.35 -11.05 -1.66
CA PRO A 318 -11.96 -11.99 -0.59
C PRO A 318 -12.78 -13.27 -0.56
N ASP A 319 -14.07 -13.19 -0.86
CA ASP A 319 -14.95 -14.39 -0.94
C ASP A 319 -14.55 -15.37 -2.06
N ASN A 320 -13.69 -14.94 -3.01
CA ASN A 320 -13.16 -15.76 -4.10
C ASN A 320 -11.67 -16.08 -3.95
N MET A 321 -11.04 -15.65 -2.86
CA MET A 321 -9.66 -15.99 -2.53
C MET A 321 -9.62 -17.29 -1.72
N LYS A 322 -8.51 -18.00 -1.81
CA LYS A 322 -8.20 -19.03 -0.83
C LYS A 322 -7.93 -18.39 0.54
N GLU A 323 -8.45 -18.95 1.61
CA GLU A 323 -8.28 -18.42 2.97
C GLU A 323 -6.79 -18.17 3.31
N ALA A 324 -5.89 -19.10 2.93
CA ALA A 324 -4.46 -18.96 3.14
C ALA A 324 -3.80 -17.77 2.38
N ASN A 325 -4.48 -17.17 1.42
CA ASN A 325 -3.98 -16.08 0.59
C ASN A 325 -4.54 -14.72 1.01
N ILE A 326 -5.59 -14.66 1.84
CA ILE A 326 -6.25 -13.42 2.25
C ILE A 326 -5.26 -12.45 2.89
N GLY A 327 -4.48 -12.89 3.88
CA GLY A 327 -3.49 -12.04 4.55
C GLY A 327 -2.49 -11.44 3.58
N MET A 328 -1.99 -12.24 2.63
CA MET A 328 -1.06 -11.77 1.62
C MET A 328 -1.68 -10.75 0.67
N LEU A 329 -2.89 -11.02 0.16
CA LEU A 329 -3.49 -10.24 -0.93
C LEU A 329 -4.29 -9.03 -0.47
N CYS A 330 -4.84 -9.08 0.75
CA CYS A 330 -5.59 -7.95 1.30
C CYS A 330 -4.68 -6.99 2.10
N TYR A 331 -3.66 -7.48 2.80
CA TYR A 331 -2.82 -6.72 3.74
C TYR A 331 -1.41 -6.44 3.19
N PHE A 332 -0.57 -7.49 3.07
CA PHE A 332 0.88 -7.31 2.91
C PHE A 332 1.29 -6.85 1.52
N LYS A 333 0.84 -7.53 0.47
CA LYS A 333 1.23 -7.20 -0.91
C LYS A 333 0.74 -5.83 -1.35
N PRO A 334 -0.53 -5.41 -1.10
CA PRO A 334 -0.96 -4.05 -1.45
C PRO A 334 -0.21 -2.98 -0.65
N SER A 335 0.06 -3.19 0.65
CA SER A 335 0.86 -2.31 1.48
C SER A 335 2.29 -2.16 0.95
N ALA A 336 2.97 -3.26 0.61
CA ALA A 336 4.30 -3.24 0.02
C ALA A 336 4.33 -2.45 -1.30
N GLY A 337 3.29 -2.59 -2.12
CA GLY A 337 3.13 -1.76 -3.32
C GLY A 337 3.08 -0.27 -3.03
N LEU A 338 2.37 0.15 -1.99
CA LEU A 338 2.33 1.55 -1.58
C LEU A 338 3.67 2.04 -1.03
N VAL A 339 4.40 1.19 -0.30
CA VAL A 339 5.77 1.49 0.17
C VAL A 339 6.70 1.71 -1.02
N ILE A 340 6.70 0.80 -2.00
CA ILE A 340 7.51 0.95 -3.22
C ILE A 340 7.14 2.22 -3.97
N LEU A 341 5.85 2.48 -4.15
CA LEU A 341 5.37 3.66 -4.85
C LEU A 341 5.82 4.96 -4.15
N ARG A 342 5.75 4.98 -2.81
CA ARG A 342 6.15 6.10 -1.98
C ARG A 342 7.66 6.32 -1.92
N GLU A 343 8.42 5.25 -1.71
CA GLU A 343 9.86 5.36 -1.43
C GLU A 343 10.70 5.37 -2.72
N GLN A 344 10.28 4.63 -3.75
CA GLN A 344 11.12 4.36 -4.93
C GLN A 344 10.61 5.01 -6.22
N VAL A 345 9.29 5.21 -6.37
CA VAL A 345 8.71 5.70 -7.63
C VAL A 345 8.43 7.20 -7.56
N LEU A 346 7.56 7.63 -6.65
CA LEU A 346 7.12 9.02 -6.56
C LEU A 346 7.99 9.89 -5.65
N GLY A 347 8.61 9.28 -4.64
CA GLY A 347 9.20 9.99 -3.50
C GLY A 347 8.14 10.39 -2.46
N LYS A 348 8.57 10.43 -1.20
CA LYS A 348 7.70 10.61 -0.02
C LYS A 348 6.76 11.81 -0.12
N GLU A 349 7.30 12.96 -0.45
CA GLU A 349 6.54 14.22 -0.46
C GLU A 349 5.41 14.18 -1.49
N ARG A 350 5.70 13.78 -2.73
CA ARG A 350 4.74 13.72 -3.83
C ARG A 350 3.66 12.66 -3.59
N PHE A 351 4.07 11.50 -3.10
CA PHE A 351 3.13 10.45 -2.71
C PHE A 351 2.21 10.91 -1.57
N ASP A 352 2.77 11.46 -0.48
CA ASP A 352 1.99 11.86 0.69
C ASP A 352 0.97 12.96 0.36
N ILE A 353 1.31 13.88 -0.55
CA ILE A 353 0.36 14.89 -1.07
C ILE A 353 -0.75 14.22 -1.87
N ALA A 354 -0.42 13.27 -2.75
CA ALA A 354 -1.40 12.58 -3.58
C ALA A 354 -2.34 11.73 -2.72
N PHE A 355 -1.82 11.00 -1.75
CA PHE A 355 -2.60 10.13 -0.86
C PHE A 355 -3.53 10.94 0.07
N ARG A 356 -3.04 12.04 0.66
CA ARG A 356 -3.90 12.98 1.41
C ARG A 356 -5.01 13.57 0.54
N THR A 357 -4.70 13.93 -0.68
CA THR A 357 -5.69 14.46 -1.63
C THR A 357 -6.74 13.41 -1.99
N TYR A 358 -6.33 12.15 -2.17
CA TYR A 358 -7.27 11.04 -2.34
C TYR A 358 -8.23 10.94 -1.16
N ILE A 359 -7.73 10.90 0.08
CA ILE A 359 -8.56 10.84 1.28
C ILE A 359 -9.54 12.02 1.33
N GLN A 360 -9.06 13.26 1.11
CA GLN A 360 -9.91 14.47 1.11
C GLN A 360 -11.02 14.44 0.04
N ARG A 361 -10.71 13.95 -1.17
CA ARG A 361 -11.68 13.87 -2.27
C ARG A 361 -12.76 12.83 -2.01
N TRP A 362 -12.39 11.75 -1.37
CA TRP A 362 -13.25 10.58 -1.18
C TRP A 362 -13.75 10.40 0.25
N ALA A 363 -13.44 11.31 1.16
CA ALA A 363 -14.01 11.31 2.50
C ALA A 363 -15.54 11.27 2.45
N TYR A 364 -16.12 10.31 3.16
CA TYR A 364 -17.56 10.02 3.24
C TYR A 364 -18.22 9.68 1.90
N LYS A 365 -17.47 9.06 1.01
CA LYS A 365 -17.90 8.56 -0.29
C LYS A 365 -17.41 7.13 -0.50
N HIS A 366 -17.81 6.56 -1.64
CA HIS A 366 -17.54 5.16 -1.98
C HIS A 366 -16.64 5.05 -3.22
N PRO A 367 -15.31 5.23 -3.11
CA PRO A 367 -14.41 5.11 -4.25
C PRO A 367 -14.23 3.66 -4.69
N THR A 368 -14.00 3.51 -5.99
CA THR A 368 -13.50 2.27 -6.61
C THR A 368 -11.98 2.26 -6.68
N PRO A 369 -11.33 1.12 -7.00
CA PRO A 369 -9.90 1.09 -7.31
C PRO A 369 -9.47 2.12 -8.37
N ASP A 370 -10.25 2.26 -9.43
CA ASP A 370 -9.97 3.23 -10.50
C ASP A 370 -9.96 4.68 -10.00
N ASP A 371 -10.82 5.01 -9.03
CA ASP A 371 -10.86 6.34 -8.42
C ASP A 371 -9.59 6.61 -7.61
N PHE A 372 -9.07 5.60 -6.92
CA PHE A 372 -7.78 5.69 -6.25
C PHE A 372 -6.64 5.88 -7.26
N PHE A 373 -6.53 5.01 -8.26
CA PHE A 373 -5.48 5.07 -9.27
C PHE A 373 -5.45 6.44 -9.98
N ARG A 374 -6.60 6.89 -10.46
CA ARG A 374 -6.74 8.20 -11.12
C ARG A 374 -6.44 9.37 -10.18
N SER A 375 -6.81 9.27 -8.90
CA SER A 375 -6.49 10.32 -7.92
C SER A 375 -5.00 10.45 -7.71
N MET A 376 -4.29 9.32 -7.58
CA MET A 376 -2.83 9.29 -7.42
C MET A 376 -2.14 9.86 -8.66
N GLU A 377 -2.46 9.38 -9.86
CA GLU A 377 -1.90 9.87 -11.12
C GLU A 377 -2.15 11.37 -11.35
N ASN A 378 -3.38 11.82 -11.10
CA ASN A 378 -3.75 13.22 -11.29
C ASN A 378 -2.94 14.17 -10.40
N VAL A 379 -2.73 13.81 -9.14
CA VAL A 379 -2.01 14.66 -8.18
C VAL A 379 -0.50 14.51 -8.33
N ALA A 380 -0.01 13.29 -8.58
CA ALA A 380 1.40 13.04 -8.83
C ALA A 380 1.87 13.64 -10.17
N GLY A 381 0.95 13.86 -11.13
CA GLY A 381 1.26 14.38 -12.45
C GLY A 381 2.05 13.39 -13.31
N GLU A 382 1.83 12.09 -13.10
CA GLU A 382 2.58 11.02 -13.75
C GLU A 382 1.66 9.83 -14.08
N ASP A 383 1.89 9.18 -15.22
CA ASP A 383 1.21 7.94 -15.60
C ASP A 383 1.79 6.76 -14.81
N LEU A 384 1.00 6.20 -13.92
CA LEU A 384 1.34 5.04 -13.10
C LEU A 384 0.64 3.76 -13.57
N SER A 385 0.01 3.76 -14.73
CA SER A 385 -0.73 2.62 -15.29
C SER A 385 0.12 1.35 -15.38
N TRP A 386 1.43 1.50 -15.64
CA TRP A 386 2.40 0.42 -15.65
C TRP A 386 2.51 -0.24 -14.26
N PHE A 387 2.49 0.55 -13.18
CA PHE A 387 2.58 0.08 -11.81
C PHE A 387 1.29 -0.60 -11.36
N TRP A 388 0.13 0.04 -11.57
CA TRP A 388 -1.16 -0.55 -11.23
C TRP A 388 -1.39 -1.87 -11.95
N ARG A 389 -1.09 -1.89 -13.25
CA ARG A 389 -1.24 -3.09 -14.08
C ARG A 389 -0.36 -4.24 -13.62
N SER A 390 0.87 -3.98 -13.24
CA SER A 390 1.82 -5.03 -12.87
C SER A 390 1.63 -5.52 -11.44
N TRP A 391 1.38 -4.61 -10.50
CA TRP A 391 1.34 -4.93 -9.08
C TRP A 391 -0.07 -5.32 -8.59
N TYR A 392 -1.11 -4.55 -8.94
CA TYR A 392 -2.47 -4.72 -8.41
C TYR A 392 -3.36 -5.57 -9.31
N VAL A 393 -3.36 -5.31 -10.63
CA VAL A 393 -4.28 -5.96 -11.57
C VAL A 393 -3.80 -7.35 -11.98
N ASN A 394 -2.50 -7.56 -12.06
CA ASN A 394 -1.90 -8.85 -12.41
C ASN A 394 -1.00 -9.36 -11.28
N ASN A 395 -0.68 -10.64 -11.36
CA ASN A 395 0.30 -11.28 -10.47
C ASN A 395 1.62 -11.49 -11.22
N TRP A 396 2.19 -10.39 -11.78
CA TRP A 396 3.44 -10.46 -12.51
C TRP A 396 4.63 -10.54 -11.57
N ARG A 397 5.68 -11.24 -12.02
CA ARG A 397 6.96 -11.31 -11.33
C ARG A 397 7.86 -10.16 -11.73
N PHE A 398 8.72 -9.79 -10.80
CA PHE A 398 9.82 -8.88 -11.00
C PHE A 398 11.13 -9.69 -11.07
N ASP A 399 11.89 -9.54 -12.16
CA ASP A 399 13.22 -10.11 -12.36
C ASP A 399 13.98 -9.18 -13.33
N GLN A 400 14.85 -8.36 -12.80
CA GLN A 400 15.73 -7.48 -13.59
C GLN A 400 17.16 -7.80 -13.26
N GLY A 401 18.03 -7.90 -14.29
CA GLY A 401 19.39 -8.33 -14.07
C GLY A 401 20.39 -7.66 -15.02
N ILE A 402 21.66 -7.87 -14.73
CA ILE A 402 22.78 -7.39 -15.53
C ILE A 402 23.18 -8.50 -16.52
N ASN A 403 22.86 -8.28 -17.79
CA ASN A 403 23.12 -9.25 -18.84
C ASN A 403 24.60 -9.27 -19.24
N SER A 404 25.19 -8.11 -19.54
CA SER A 404 26.59 -8.01 -20.00
C SER A 404 27.17 -6.61 -19.81
N ILE A 405 28.50 -6.52 -19.94
CA ILE A 405 29.20 -5.25 -20.14
C ILE A 405 30.04 -5.27 -21.42
N LYS A 406 30.34 -4.09 -21.93
CA LYS A 406 31.22 -3.93 -23.07
C LYS A 406 32.09 -2.66 -22.91
N TYR A 407 33.40 -2.81 -22.83
CA TYR A 407 34.30 -1.65 -22.83
C TYR A 407 34.35 -0.98 -24.19
N ILE A 408 34.28 0.35 -24.21
CA ILE A 408 34.38 1.14 -25.44
C ILE A 408 35.73 0.90 -26.09
N LYS A 409 35.74 0.44 -27.35
CA LYS A 409 36.94 0.07 -28.09
C LYS A 409 37.81 -0.98 -27.36
N ASN A 410 37.21 -1.81 -26.51
CA ASN A 410 37.90 -2.79 -25.66
C ASN A 410 38.93 -2.18 -24.69
N ASP A 411 38.77 -0.91 -24.33
CA ASP A 411 39.67 -0.14 -23.48
C ASP A 411 38.92 0.39 -22.26
N PRO A 412 39.17 -0.14 -21.04
CA PRO A 412 38.50 0.33 -19.82
C PRO A 412 38.64 1.82 -19.55
N ALA A 413 39.72 2.45 -20.03
CA ALA A 413 39.94 3.88 -19.85
C ALA A 413 38.98 4.77 -20.65
N LYS A 414 38.21 4.20 -21.60
CA LYS A 414 37.25 4.94 -22.44
C LYS A 414 35.81 4.85 -21.95
N GLY A 415 35.59 4.08 -20.89
CA GLY A 415 34.26 3.83 -20.33
C GLY A 415 33.68 2.47 -20.72
N VAL A 416 32.54 2.19 -20.17
CA VAL A 416 31.83 0.91 -20.30
C VAL A 416 30.38 1.13 -20.70
N ILE A 417 29.86 0.27 -21.55
CA ILE A 417 28.43 0.11 -21.84
C ILE A 417 27.94 -1.05 -20.98
N ILE A 418 26.92 -0.79 -20.17
CA ILE A 418 26.29 -1.78 -19.30
C ILE A 418 24.93 -2.14 -19.92
N ASN A 419 24.69 -3.43 -20.13
CA ASN A 419 23.43 -3.96 -20.62
C ASN A 419 22.66 -4.59 -19.47
N ILE A 420 21.44 -4.12 -19.27
CA ILE A 420 20.46 -4.62 -18.31
C ILE A 420 19.26 -5.20 -19.04
N GLU A 421 18.61 -6.19 -18.44
CA GLU A 421 17.44 -6.84 -19.02
C GLU A 421 16.34 -7.01 -17.98
N ASN A 422 15.09 -6.85 -18.40
CA ASN A 422 13.91 -7.25 -17.64
C ASN A 422 13.54 -8.67 -18.08
N PHE A 423 13.86 -9.66 -17.24
CA PHE A 423 13.71 -11.08 -17.56
C PHE A 423 12.28 -11.58 -17.42
N ASP A 424 11.46 -10.89 -16.61
CA ASP A 424 10.02 -11.20 -16.46
C ASP A 424 9.15 -10.02 -16.93
N LYS A 425 7.96 -9.84 -16.38
CA LYS A 425 6.93 -8.92 -16.91
C LYS A 425 6.82 -7.59 -16.18
N MET A 426 7.17 -7.55 -14.88
CA MET A 426 7.00 -6.37 -14.06
C MET A 426 8.13 -5.37 -14.31
N PRO A 427 7.85 -4.18 -14.88
CA PRO A 427 8.87 -3.14 -15.01
C PRO A 427 9.01 -2.37 -13.69
N MET A 428 10.24 -2.01 -13.33
CA MET A 428 10.55 -1.10 -12.23
C MET A 428 11.67 -0.13 -12.65
N PRO A 429 11.80 1.03 -12.00
CA PRO A 429 12.98 1.88 -12.15
C PRO A 429 14.26 1.11 -11.81
N ILE A 430 15.37 1.53 -12.39
CA ILE A 430 16.66 0.92 -12.13
C ILE A 430 17.46 1.77 -11.16
N VAL A 431 17.97 1.12 -10.12
CA VAL A 431 19.04 1.63 -9.26
C VAL A 431 20.23 0.68 -9.38
N VAL A 432 21.38 1.19 -9.80
CA VAL A 432 22.58 0.36 -9.98
C VAL A 432 23.82 1.05 -9.43
N ASP A 433 24.60 0.33 -8.62
CA ASP A 433 25.92 0.74 -8.15
C ASP A 433 27.01 0.13 -9.03
N VAL A 434 27.86 0.99 -9.61
CA VAL A 434 29.01 0.61 -10.41
C VAL A 434 30.27 0.84 -9.61
N LYS A 435 30.99 -0.24 -9.25
CA LYS A 435 32.25 -0.20 -8.50
C LYS A 435 33.43 -0.47 -9.41
N THR A 436 34.42 0.41 -9.39
CA THR A 436 35.69 0.24 -10.12
C THR A 436 36.74 -0.47 -9.28
N LYS A 437 37.82 -0.94 -9.90
CA LYS A 437 38.95 -1.60 -9.20
C LYS A 437 39.63 -0.74 -8.14
N SER A 438 39.57 0.58 -8.26
CA SER A 438 40.05 1.49 -7.21
C SER A 438 39.14 1.55 -5.99
N GLY A 439 37.97 0.91 -6.03
CA GLY A 439 36.96 0.95 -4.97
C GLY A 439 35.96 2.09 -5.08
N LYS A 440 36.06 2.97 -6.08
CA LYS A 440 35.09 4.03 -6.31
C LYS A 440 33.74 3.44 -6.71
N VAL A 441 32.68 3.83 -6.00
CA VAL A 441 31.30 3.46 -6.32
C VAL A 441 30.57 4.67 -6.91
N THR A 442 29.83 4.43 -7.98
CA THR A 442 28.98 5.45 -8.61
C THR A 442 27.57 4.88 -8.78
N ARG A 443 26.57 5.54 -8.18
CA ARG A 443 25.16 5.17 -8.33
C ARG A 443 24.58 5.78 -9.60
N VAL A 444 23.86 4.97 -10.36
CA VAL A 444 23.13 5.36 -11.57
C VAL A 444 21.66 4.98 -11.39
N ASN A 445 20.77 5.94 -11.65
CA ASN A 445 19.31 5.73 -11.64
C ASN A 445 18.78 5.87 -13.06
N LEU A 446 17.96 4.92 -13.51
CA LEU A 446 17.29 4.98 -14.81
C LEU A 446 15.78 4.89 -14.58
N PRO A 447 14.99 5.69 -15.33
CA PRO A 447 13.55 5.72 -15.17
C PRO A 447 12.89 4.47 -15.75
N VAL A 448 11.67 4.17 -15.31
CA VAL A 448 10.90 3.01 -15.76
C VAL A 448 10.60 3.00 -17.25
N GLU A 449 10.58 4.18 -17.88
CA GLU A 449 10.29 4.37 -19.31
C GLU A 449 11.26 3.65 -20.25
N ILE A 450 12.45 3.27 -19.77
CA ILE A 450 13.37 2.44 -20.56
C ILE A 450 12.72 1.11 -20.97
N TRP A 451 11.74 0.62 -20.20
CA TRP A 451 11.02 -0.63 -20.43
C TRP A 451 9.78 -0.51 -21.32
N GLN A 452 9.34 0.70 -21.70
CA GLN A 452 8.11 0.88 -22.48
C GLN A 452 8.07 0.11 -23.79
N ARG A 453 9.23 -0.06 -24.44
CA ARG A 453 9.35 -0.74 -25.75
C ARG A 453 10.50 -1.73 -25.83
N ASN A 454 11.23 -1.89 -24.73
CA ASN A 454 12.47 -2.65 -24.72
C ASN A 454 12.43 -3.68 -23.58
N LYS A 455 12.86 -4.89 -23.88
CA LYS A 455 13.13 -5.92 -22.88
C LYS A 455 14.55 -5.76 -22.29
N SER A 456 15.45 -5.15 -23.05
CA SER A 456 16.84 -4.91 -22.70
C SER A 456 17.21 -3.45 -22.94
N TRP A 457 18.03 -2.88 -22.08
CA TRP A 457 18.50 -1.52 -22.17
C TRP A 457 20.00 -1.42 -21.96
N SER A 458 20.68 -0.62 -22.79
CA SER A 458 22.11 -0.36 -22.64
C SER A 458 22.37 1.10 -22.34
N PHE A 459 23.20 1.37 -21.36
CA PHE A 459 23.62 2.72 -21.03
C PHE A 459 25.13 2.82 -20.88
N LYS A 460 25.67 3.99 -21.16
CA LYS A 460 27.10 4.28 -21.02
C LYS A 460 27.40 4.76 -19.61
N HIS A 461 28.39 4.13 -18.98
CA HIS A 461 29.00 4.64 -17.75
C HIS A 461 30.42 5.14 -18.03
N ASN A 462 30.69 6.39 -17.64
CA ASN A 462 32.01 7.00 -17.85
C ASN A 462 32.97 6.54 -16.76
N SER A 463 33.72 5.48 -17.04
CA SER A 463 34.82 5.01 -16.21
C SER A 463 36.14 5.23 -16.94
N THR A 464 37.22 5.43 -16.20
CA THR A 464 38.59 5.47 -16.71
C THR A 464 39.41 4.27 -16.26
N GLU A 465 38.77 3.28 -15.66
CA GLU A 465 39.39 2.07 -15.10
C GLU A 465 38.45 0.86 -15.26
N GLU A 466 39.01 -0.32 -15.01
CA GLU A 466 38.21 -1.54 -15.04
C GLU A 466 37.15 -1.55 -13.96
N ILE A 467 35.99 -2.11 -14.30
CA ILE A 467 34.89 -2.36 -13.37
C ILE A 467 35.22 -3.60 -12.52
N GLU A 468 35.08 -3.49 -11.22
CA GLU A 468 35.19 -4.60 -10.27
C GLU A 468 33.85 -5.33 -10.13
N SER A 469 32.78 -4.59 -9.89
CA SER A 469 31.42 -5.13 -9.79
C SER A 469 30.37 -4.10 -10.19
N ILE A 470 29.20 -4.61 -10.56
CA ILE A 470 27.98 -3.84 -10.78
C ILE A 470 26.89 -4.54 -9.98
N THR A 471 26.16 -3.79 -9.16
CA THR A 471 25.08 -4.33 -8.32
C THR A 471 23.79 -3.60 -8.64
N LEU A 472 22.80 -4.35 -9.11
CA LEU A 472 21.43 -3.88 -9.31
C LEU A 472 20.68 -3.95 -7.99
N ASP A 473 19.82 -2.98 -7.72
CA ASP A 473 19.06 -2.84 -6.46
C ASP A 473 19.92 -3.06 -5.20
N PRO A 474 21.00 -2.26 -5.01
CA PRO A 474 21.93 -2.47 -3.90
C PRO A 474 21.32 -2.24 -2.52
N ASP A 475 20.14 -1.63 -2.45
CA ASP A 475 19.43 -1.32 -1.20
C ASP A 475 18.31 -2.35 -0.91
N HIS A 476 18.13 -3.37 -1.74
CA HIS A 476 17.15 -4.47 -1.61
C HIS A 476 15.71 -3.95 -1.46
N VAL A 477 15.33 -2.96 -2.28
CA VAL A 477 14.03 -2.27 -2.18
C VAL A 477 12.96 -2.82 -3.12
N PHE A 478 13.32 -3.77 -4.00
CA PHE A 478 12.39 -4.42 -4.90
C PHE A 478 12.34 -5.94 -4.64
N PRO A 479 11.19 -6.59 -4.79
CA PRO A 479 11.05 -8.02 -4.58
C PRO A 479 11.52 -8.82 -5.81
N ASP A 480 12.82 -8.85 -6.03
CA ASP A 480 13.41 -9.56 -7.16
C ASP A 480 13.37 -11.08 -6.93
N HIS A 481 12.82 -11.79 -7.92
CA HIS A 481 12.65 -13.23 -7.88
C HIS A 481 13.96 -14.00 -8.12
N ASN A 482 14.96 -13.34 -8.71
CA ASN A 482 16.22 -13.97 -9.11
C ASN A 482 17.43 -13.09 -8.83
N GLU A 483 17.83 -12.98 -7.59
CA GLU A 483 18.99 -12.18 -7.17
C GLU A 483 20.32 -12.61 -7.82
N SER A 484 20.40 -13.82 -8.40
CA SER A 484 21.65 -14.33 -8.97
C SER A 484 22.14 -13.55 -10.18
N ASN A 485 21.25 -12.82 -10.87
CA ASN A 485 21.55 -11.96 -12.02
C ASN A 485 21.70 -10.47 -11.65
N ASN A 486 21.50 -10.10 -10.38
CA ASN A 486 21.59 -8.72 -9.90
C ASN A 486 23.04 -8.25 -9.74
N VAL A 487 24.00 -9.15 -9.73
CA VAL A 487 25.42 -8.81 -9.52
C VAL A 487 26.29 -9.32 -10.67
N TRP A 488 26.89 -8.38 -11.39
CA TRP A 488 27.98 -8.67 -12.31
C TRP A 488 29.32 -8.46 -11.58
N THR A 489 30.25 -9.40 -11.73
CA THR A 489 31.60 -9.32 -11.13
C THR A 489 32.66 -9.62 -12.17
N ALA A 490 33.77 -8.89 -12.13
CA ALA A 490 34.93 -9.11 -13.02
C ALA A 490 35.44 -10.55 -12.92
N GLY A 491 35.65 -11.15 -14.06
CA GLY A 491 36.11 -12.56 -14.19
C GLY A 491 35.02 -13.62 -14.09
N LYS A 492 33.78 -13.25 -13.72
CA LYS A 492 32.60 -14.15 -13.69
C LYS A 492 31.51 -13.71 -14.65
N GLY A 493 31.22 -12.40 -14.68
CA GLY A 493 30.19 -11.86 -15.53
C GLY A 493 30.59 -11.75 -17.00
N THR A 494 29.60 -11.70 -17.89
CA THR A 494 29.79 -11.62 -19.34
C THR A 494 30.41 -10.27 -19.73
N VAL A 495 31.52 -10.31 -20.48
CA VAL A 495 32.17 -9.15 -21.10
C VAL A 495 32.11 -9.34 -22.61
N GLU A 496 31.30 -8.52 -23.29
CA GLU A 496 31.24 -8.52 -24.73
C GLU A 496 32.42 -7.77 -25.33
N LYS A 497 32.97 -8.29 -26.42
CA LYS A 497 33.98 -7.59 -27.17
C LYS A 497 33.37 -6.53 -28.07
N ALA A 498 33.87 -5.29 -27.94
CA ALA A 498 33.48 -4.24 -28.86
C ALA A 498 34.06 -4.55 -30.27
N ILE A 499 33.21 -4.44 -31.27
CA ILE A 499 33.66 -4.50 -32.66
C ILE A 499 34.36 -3.18 -32.93
N ILE A 500 35.61 -3.27 -33.43
CA ILE A 500 36.34 -2.06 -33.83
C ILE A 500 35.77 -1.60 -35.16
N ILE A 501 35.00 -0.51 -35.10
CA ILE A 501 34.27 0.00 -36.25
C ILE A 501 35.03 1.09 -37.04
N ASP A 502 36.22 1.49 -36.58
CA ASP A 502 36.99 2.58 -37.17
C ASP A 502 37.22 2.41 -38.67
N GLY A 503 37.39 1.18 -39.12
CA GLY A 503 37.61 0.88 -40.54
C GLY A 503 36.39 1.06 -41.45
N TYR A 504 35.20 1.04 -40.87
CA TYR A 504 33.92 1.19 -41.60
C TYR A 504 33.44 2.65 -41.68
N LEU A 505 34.02 3.54 -40.88
CA LEU A 505 33.56 4.94 -40.79
C LEU A 505 33.89 5.71 -42.08
N GLY A 506 33.01 6.61 -42.49
CA GLY A 506 33.20 7.51 -43.62
C GLY A 506 31.96 7.70 -44.47
N ASN A 507 32.12 8.49 -45.53
CA ASN A 507 31.09 8.75 -46.51
C ASN A 507 31.12 7.74 -47.65
N TYR A 508 29.96 7.17 -47.96
CA TYR A 508 29.81 6.17 -49.03
C TYR A 508 28.78 6.66 -50.04
N VAL A 509 29.08 6.49 -51.32
CA VAL A 509 28.28 6.93 -52.44
C VAL A 509 27.99 5.77 -53.40
N THR A 510 26.88 5.81 -54.08
CA THR A 510 26.53 4.88 -55.15
C THR A 510 26.48 5.58 -56.49
N SER A 511 26.88 4.93 -57.57
CA SER A 511 26.78 5.46 -58.93
C SER A 511 25.33 5.42 -59.50
N LYS A 512 24.44 4.67 -58.82
CA LYS A 512 23.08 4.42 -59.30
C LYS A 512 22.06 5.45 -58.82
N SER A 513 22.42 6.30 -57.84
CA SER A 513 21.51 7.35 -57.31
C SER A 513 22.32 8.44 -56.61
N PRO A 514 21.78 9.63 -56.34
CA PRO A 514 22.45 10.66 -55.55
C PRO A 514 22.53 10.34 -54.04
N LEU A 515 22.21 9.11 -53.62
CA LEU A 515 22.16 8.70 -52.22
C LEU A 515 23.58 8.61 -51.65
N THR A 516 23.77 9.26 -50.53
CA THR A 516 25.00 9.21 -49.74
C THR A 516 24.71 8.64 -48.35
N ILE A 517 25.52 7.73 -47.88
CA ILE A 517 25.43 7.18 -46.53
C ILE A 517 26.69 7.57 -45.76
N ASN A 518 26.51 8.31 -44.67
CA ASN A 518 27.60 8.62 -43.75
C ASN A 518 27.58 7.62 -42.59
N LEU A 519 28.63 6.84 -42.44
CA LEU A 519 28.80 5.89 -41.35
C LEU A 519 29.65 6.53 -40.25
N VAL A 520 29.07 6.68 -39.07
CA VAL A 520 29.68 7.33 -37.92
C VAL A 520 29.74 6.43 -36.70
N ASP A 521 30.64 6.72 -35.79
CA ASP A 521 30.70 6.11 -34.45
C ASP A 521 29.79 6.88 -33.50
N LYS A 522 28.72 6.27 -33.04
CA LYS A 522 27.92 6.77 -31.91
C LYS A 522 28.02 5.81 -30.74
N ASN A 523 28.87 6.11 -29.78
CA ASN A 523 29.10 5.28 -28.58
C ASN A 523 29.54 3.83 -28.88
N SER A 524 30.48 3.64 -29.81
CA SER A 524 30.95 2.35 -30.32
C SER A 524 29.90 1.53 -31.09
N VAL A 525 28.84 2.17 -31.56
CA VAL A 525 27.84 1.59 -32.45
C VAL A 525 28.00 2.21 -33.84
N LEU A 526 28.18 1.37 -34.83
CA LEU A 526 28.18 1.79 -36.23
C LEU A 526 26.80 2.34 -36.58
N THR A 527 26.74 3.62 -36.91
CA THR A 527 25.47 4.30 -37.15
C THR A 527 25.45 4.88 -38.56
N ALA A 528 24.38 4.59 -39.30
CA ALA A 528 24.17 5.14 -40.63
C ALA A 528 23.35 6.43 -40.55
N GLU A 529 23.86 7.46 -41.22
CA GLU A 529 23.19 8.75 -41.41
C GLU A 529 22.93 8.97 -42.90
N LEU A 530 21.68 9.22 -43.26
CA LEU A 530 21.24 9.51 -44.61
C LEU A 530 20.57 10.88 -44.66
N PRO A 531 20.74 11.65 -45.74
CA PRO A 531 20.05 12.93 -45.91
C PRO A 531 18.54 12.74 -45.82
N ASN A 532 17.87 13.54 -45.01
CA ASN A 532 16.42 13.54 -44.79
C ASN A 532 15.80 12.29 -44.18
N TYR A 533 16.61 11.40 -43.61
CA TYR A 533 16.16 10.22 -42.85
C TYR A 533 16.71 10.22 -41.44
N PRO A 534 15.96 9.69 -40.47
CA PRO A 534 16.51 9.48 -39.12
C PRO A 534 17.71 8.52 -39.15
N SER A 535 18.76 8.84 -38.39
CA SER A 535 19.89 7.94 -38.24
C SER A 535 19.47 6.63 -37.57
N PHE A 536 20.13 5.53 -37.93
CA PHE A 536 19.86 4.20 -37.38
C PHE A 536 21.14 3.44 -37.10
N ALA A 537 21.11 2.62 -36.04
CA ALA A 537 22.19 1.73 -35.69
C ALA A 537 22.29 0.54 -36.67
N LEU A 538 23.51 0.07 -36.85
CA LEU A 538 23.86 -1.12 -37.62
C LEU A 538 24.48 -2.15 -36.66
N ASP A 539 23.74 -3.18 -36.35
CA ASP A 539 24.16 -4.27 -35.47
C ASP A 539 24.94 -5.33 -36.27
N PRO A 540 26.00 -5.88 -35.71
CA PRO A 540 26.75 -6.95 -36.40
C PRO A 540 25.91 -8.21 -36.54
N VAL A 541 25.95 -8.84 -37.71
CA VAL A 541 25.26 -10.11 -37.94
C VAL A 541 26.10 -11.23 -37.36
N ALA A 542 25.50 -12.07 -36.50
CA ALA A 542 26.19 -13.18 -35.84
C ALA A 542 26.76 -14.14 -36.90
N ASN A 543 28.02 -14.52 -36.71
CA ASN A 543 28.78 -15.44 -37.59
C ASN A 543 29.00 -14.95 -39.03
N GLU A 544 28.69 -13.71 -39.34
CA GLU A 544 28.98 -13.11 -40.65
C GLU A 544 30.01 -11.99 -40.50
N LYS A 545 31.24 -12.22 -40.95
CA LYS A 545 32.30 -11.24 -40.90
C LYS A 545 31.97 -10.03 -41.79
N ASP A 546 32.28 -8.82 -41.28
CA ASP A 546 32.11 -7.56 -42.01
C ASP A 546 30.66 -7.29 -42.48
N THR A 547 29.68 -7.91 -41.80
CA THR A 547 28.26 -7.77 -42.11
C THR A 547 27.49 -7.12 -40.93
N PHE A 548 26.69 -6.12 -41.25
CA PHE A 548 25.88 -5.37 -40.27
C PHE A 548 24.43 -5.26 -40.77
N GLU A 549 23.50 -5.19 -39.85
CA GLU A 549 22.09 -5.13 -40.18
C GLU A 549 21.35 -4.12 -39.27
N SER A 550 20.36 -3.45 -39.81
CA SER A 550 19.38 -2.72 -39.05
C SER A 550 17.99 -3.28 -39.33
N SER A 551 17.44 -4.04 -38.38
CA SER A 551 16.07 -4.54 -38.49
C SER A 551 15.04 -3.41 -38.54
N ARG A 552 15.31 -2.29 -37.84
CA ARG A 552 14.45 -1.10 -37.87
C ARG A 552 14.41 -0.43 -39.25
N ALA A 553 15.53 -0.37 -39.94
CA ALA A 553 15.60 0.21 -41.28
C ALA A 553 15.30 -0.82 -42.37
N GLY A 554 15.27 -2.12 -42.05
CA GLY A 554 15.13 -3.21 -43.00
C GLY A 554 16.30 -3.30 -43.96
N LEU A 555 17.52 -3.00 -43.53
CA LEU A 555 18.71 -2.90 -44.36
C LEU A 555 19.85 -3.76 -43.81
N ARG A 556 20.58 -4.44 -44.72
CA ARG A 556 21.81 -5.18 -44.41
C ARG A 556 22.97 -4.60 -45.22
N PHE A 557 24.13 -4.45 -44.58
CA PHE A 557 25.36 -3.88 -45.14
C PHE A 557 26.46 -4.94 -45.09
N LYS A 558 26.91 -5.41 -46.22
CA LYS A 558 28.02 -6.37 -46.31
C LYS A 558 29.23 -5.68 -46.92
N PHE A 559 30.26 -5.44 -46.11
CA PHE A 559 31.49 -4.77 -46.54
C PHE A 559 32.42 -5.71 -47.25
N ASN A 560 33.20 -5.17 -48.20
CA ASN A 560 34.32 -5.86 -48.77
C ASN A 560 35.49 -5.96 -47.76
N GLU A 561 36.43 -6.85 -48.02
CA GLU A 561 37.57 -7.12 -47.11
C GLU A 561 38.41 -5.86 -46.79
N ALA A 562 38.58 -4.98 -47.77
CA ALA A 562 39.32 -3.72 -47.65
C ALA A 562 38.52 -2.61 -46.95
N LYS A 563 37.21 -2.80 -46.67
CA LYS A 563 36.29 -1.82 -46.07
C LYS A 563 36.17 -0.51 -46.88
N THR A 564 36.42 -0.59 -48.15
CA THR A 564 36.32 0.53 -49.09
C THR A 564 34.97 0.63 -49.77
N GLY A 565 34.07 -0.32 -49.53
CA GLY A 565 32.72 -0.34 -50.04
C GLY A 565 31.90 -1.45 -49.42
N PHE A 566 30.58 -1.39 -49.63
CA PHE A 566 29.66 -2.42 -49.19
C PHE A 566 28.48 -2.59 -50.14
N ASP A 567 27.89 -3.78 -50.10
CA ASP A 567 26.60 -4.10 -50.68
C ASP A 567 25.50 -3.83 -49.64
N MET A 568 24.58 -2.91 -49.93
CA MET A 568 23.40 -2.68 -49.12
C MET A 568 22.23 -3.46 -49.68
N THR A 569 21.69 -4.39 -48.90
CA THR A 569 20.50 -5.17 -49.23
C THR A 569 19.27 -4.65 -48.52
N ILE A 570 18.18 -4.42 -49.26
CA ILE A 570 16.85 -4.13 -48.68
C ILE A 570 16.21 -5.48 -48.29
N LEU A 571 16.01 -5.73 -47.03
CA LEU A 571 15.56 -7.05 -46.52
C LEU A 571 14.14 -7.41 -47.00
N GLY A 572 13.28 -6.43 -47.24
CA GLY A 572 11.89 -6.66 -47.66
C GLY A 572 11.72 -7.20 -49.09
N ASN A 573 12.68 -6.92 -49.98
CA ASN A 573 12.56 -7.32 -51.40
C ASN A 573 13.84 -7.88 -52.00
N GLY A 574 14.94 -7.98 -51.23
CA GLY A 574 16.22 -8.52 -51.68
C GLY A 574 17.00 -7.62 -52.64
N GLN A 575 16.57 -6.41 -52.90
CA GLN A 575 17.27 -5.49 -53.82
C GLN A 575 18.62 -5.08 -53.22
N VAL A 576 19.69 -5.15 -54.05
CA VAL A 576 21.04 -4.82 -53.66
C VAL A 576 21.55 -3.57 -54.36
N MET A 577 22.15 -2.66 -53.59
CA MET A 577 22.82 -1.46 -54.06
C MET A 577 24.26 -1.43 -53.58
N GLN A 578 25.18 -1.12 -54.48
CA GLN A 578 26.63 -1.06 -54.17
C GLN A 578 27.02 0.39 -53.81
N PHE A 579 27.80 0.48 -52.74
CA PHE A 579 28.35 1.74 -52.26
C PHE A 579 29.88 1.67 -52.15
N THR A 580 30.52 2.76 -52.52
CA THR A 580 31.98 2.89 -52.41
C THR A 580 32.34 4.10 -51.51
N LYS A 581 33.40 3.97 -50.74
CA LYS A 581 33.91 5.03 -49.86
C LYS A 581 34.43 6.17 -50.70
N LYS A 582 34.03 7.40 -50.37
CA LYS A 582 34.46 8.62 -51.04
C LYS A 582 35.79 9.14 -50.50
#